data_1f13f7ce00c448e1a0498cd26ace466d
#
_entry.id   1f13f7ce00c448e1a0498cd26ace466d
#
_cell.length_a   1.000
_cell.length_b   1.000
_cell.length_c   1.000
_cell.angle_alpha   90.00
_cell.angle_beta   90.00
_cell.angle_gamma   90.00
#
_symmetry.space_group_name_H-M   'P 1'
#
loop_
_entity.id
_entity.type
_entity.pdbx_description
1 polymer ?
#
loop_
_entity_poly.entity_id
_entity_poly.type
_entity_poly.pdbx_seq_one_letter_code
_entity_poly.pdbx_strand_id
1 'polypeptide(L)'
;MIKTSDPALARLGWRSFFSEQVSAEQNRNCQAVRVMSVHRGRVTVAGERFEDSISSSFPAQGGAEDRPTVGDWLLIDRTTRSILRILDRTSLFKRPAPGDDRRVQLIAANVDTLFIVTSCDQDFNVARIERYLVLAGEAGVCPVVVLTKADLMPKSERLVDAARALQSGLRVERVDGRDPTSASGLAGYCGFGETVALVGSSGVGKSTLVNTLKGSDSIATQAVREDDGKGRHTTTVRELHRLGNSGGGGGWLVDTPGMRELQMSEVASGVTEVFDDVTAVTLECRFANCTHVDEPGCAIRAAMAEGDLDAARVERWRKLAQEDAENSGAAAVRRSRPAKRRKQEMTIG
;
A
#
# COMPACT_ATOMS: atom_id res chain seq x y z
N MET A 1 25.07 19.57 -6.59
CA MET A 1 25.15 18.37 -5.72
C MET A 1 23.79 18.12 -5.12
N ILE A 2 23.26 16.90 -5.25
CA ILE A 2 22.03 16.48 -4.56
C ILE A 2 22.39 16.38 -3.07
N LYS A 3 22.04 17.40 -2.29
CA LYS A 3 22.34 17.42 -0.85
C LYS A 3 21.22 16.73 -0.10
N THR A 4 21.54 15.89 0.89
CA THR A 4 20.58 15.30 1.82
C THR A 4 19.72 16.35 2.51
N SER A 5 20.27 17.57 2.63
CA SER A 5 19.65 18.74 3.30
C SER A 5 19.01 19.74 2.34
N ASP A 6 18.74 19.36 1.06
CA ASP A 6 18.02 20.25 0.15
C ASP A 6 16.56 20.39 0.61
N PRO A 7 16.11 21.59 1.01
CA PRO A 7 14.76 21.77 1.55
C PRO A 7 13.66 21.44 0.53
N ALA A 8 13.93 21.60 -0.76
CA ALA A 8 12.96 21.30 -1.82
C ALA A 8 12.79 19.78 -2.00
N LEU A 9 13.88 19.02 -2.03
CA LEU A 9 13.85 17.57 -2.12
C LEU A 9 13.35 16.96 -0.81
N ALA A 10 13.77 17.48 0.36
CA ALA A 10 13.28 17.02 1.66
C ALA A 10 11.75 17.18 1.77
N ARG A 11 11.19 18.27 1.22
CA ARG A 11 9.73 18.47 1.14
C ARG A 11 9.03 17.43 0.28
N LEU A 12 9.72 16.87 -0.71
CA LEU A 12 9.25 15.76 -1.53
C LEU A 12 9.50 14.40 -0.88
N GLY A 13 10.07 14.32 0.33
CA GLY A 13 10.37 13.07 1.03
C GLY A 13 11.76 12.49 0.74
N TRP A 14 12.71 13.30 0.24
CA TRP A 14 14.09 12.88 0.07
C TRP A 14 14.79 12.69 1.42
N ARG A 15 15.43 11.53 1.61
CA ARG A 15 16.08 11.12 2.87
C ARG A 15 17.46 10.54 2.61
N SER A 16 18.22 10.29 3.70
CA SER A 16 19.54 9.62 3.66
C SER A 16 19.53 8.33 2.86
N PHE A 17 18.52 7.48 3.07
CA PHE A 17 18.31 6.24 2.33
C PHE A 17 18.43 6.42 0.80
N PHE A 18 17.87 7.47 0.24
CA PHE A 18 17.96 7.73 -1.21
C PHE A 18 19.29 8.37 -1.59
N SER A 19 19.83 9.26 -0.75
CA SER A 19 21.10 9.94 -1.06
C SER A 19 22.31 9.00 -1.03
N GLU A 20 22.27 7.98 -0.19
CA GLU A 20 23.33 6.95 -0.10
C GLU A 20 23.41 6.06 -1.34
N GLN A 21 22.35 5.99 -2.12
CA GLN A 21 22.32 5.26 -3.39
C GLN A 21 22.93 6.05 -4.57
N VAL A 22 23.28 7.33 -4.38
CA VAL A 22 23.73 8.21 -5.46
C VAL A 22 25.23 8.45 -5.35
N SER A 23 26.00 7.99 -6.36
CA SER A 23 27.43 8.21 -6.41
C SER A 23 27.81 9.69 -6.62
N ALA A 24 29.04 10.06 -6.29
CA ALA A 24 29.55 11.42 -6.50
C ALA A 24 29.52 11.84 -8.00
N GLU A 25 29.70 10.90 -8.91
CA GLU A 25 29.60 11.14 -10.34
C GLU A 25 28.15 11.36 -10.79
N GLN A 26 27.24 10.49 -10.37
CA GLN A 26 25.80 10.65 -10.62
C GLN A 26 25.29 11.98 -10.06
N ASN A 27 25.77 12.39 -8.90
CA ASN A 27 25.40 13.63 -8.27
C ASN A 27 25.78 14.88 -9.11
N ARG A 28 26.81 14.81 -9.93
CA ARG A 28 27.21 15.91 -10.85
C ARG A 28 26.36 15.93 -12.12
N ASN A 29 26.07 14.78 -12.69
CA ASN A 29 25.50 14.63 -14.04
C ASN A 29 23.99 14.38 -14.03
N CYS A 30 23.45 13.90 -12.92
CA CYS A 30 22.05 13.54 -12.79
C CYS A 30 21.28 14.50 -11.88
N GLN A 31 19.97 14.39 -11.95
CA GLN A 31 19.03 15.06 -11.06
C GLN A 31 18.10 14.01 -10.42
N ALA A 32 17.91 14.12 -9.11
CA ALA A 32 16.91 13.32 -8.42
C ALA A 32 15.53 13.97 -8.58
N VAL A 33 14.54 13.19 -8.95
CA VAL A 33 13.15 13.62 -9.09
C VAL A 33 12.20 12.57 -8.53
N ARG A 34 11.10 13.00 -7.94
CA ARG A 34 10.03 12.14 -7.47
C ARG A 34 8.93 12.02 -8.50
N VAL A 35 8.40 10.81 -8.70
CA VAL A 35 7.24 10.56 -9.57
C VAL A 35 5.98 11.02 -8.86
N MET A 36 5.33 12.04 -9.39
CA MET A 36 4.12 12.64 -8.86
C MET A 36 2.87 12.00 -9.44
N SER A 37 2.89 11.67 -10.73
CA SER A 37 1.78 10.95 -11.39
C SER A 37 2.27 10.04 -12.50
N VAL A 38 1.48 9.00 -12.81
CA VAL A 38 1.78 8.04 -13.87
C VAL A 38 0.67 8.04 -14.90
N HIS A 39 1.05 8.28 -16.15
CA HIS A 39 0.19 8.27 -17.33
C HIS A 39 0.66 7.21 -18.33
N ARG A 40 -0.11 7.00 -19.41
CA ARG A 40 0.29 6.06 -20.44
C ARG A 40 1.54 6.57 -21.19
N GLY A 41 2.69 5.91 -20.98
CA GLY A 41 3.96 6.24 -21.63
C GLY A 41 4.70 7.46 -21.07
N ARG A 42 4.16 8.13 -20.04
CA ARG A 42 4.77 9.29 -19.41
C ARG A 42 4.60 9.28 -17.89
N VAL A 43 5.50 9.96 -17.19
CA VAL A 43 5.40 10.25 -15.77
C VAL A 43 5.60 11.75 -15.54
N THR A 44 4.78 12.32 -14.64
CA THR A 44 5.05 13.67 -14.12
C THR A 44 5.99 13.53 -12.95
N VAL A 45 7.03 14.33 -12.92
CA VAL A 45 8.06 14.29 -11.89
C VAL A 45 8.30 15.67 -11.30
N ALA A 46 8.64 15.71 -10.01
CA ALA A 46 9.05 16.91 -9.30
C ALA A 46 10.43 16.72 -8.66
N GLY A 47 11.23 17.79 -8.63
CA GLY A 47 12.56 17.82 -8.03
C GLY A 47 12.91 19.21 -7.49
N GLU A 48 14.21 19.48 -7.27
CA GLU A 48 14.69 20.81 -6.90
C GLU A 48 14.39 21.80 -8.04
N ARG A 49 13.42 22.70 -7.85
CA ARG A 49 13.01 23.73 -8.84
C ARG A 49 12.66 23.14 -10.22
N PHE A 50 12.18 21.93 -10.25
CA PHE A 50 11.90 21.20 -11.48
C PHE A 50 10.57 20.45 -11.35
N GLU A 51 9.69 20.65 -12.30
CA GLU A 51 8.47 19.89 -12.49
C GLU A 51 8.24 19.74 -13.98
N ASP A 52 8.11 18.50 -14.46
CA ASP A 52 7.97 18.22 -15.88
C ASP A 52 7.28 16.86 -16.10
N SER A 53 6.81 16.65 -17.32
CA SER A 53 6.32 15.36 -17.79
C SER A 53 7.35 14.74 -18.73
N ILE A 54 7.96 13.63 -18.31
CA ILE A 54 9.01 12.93 -19.05
C ILE A 54 8.52 11.57 -19.57
N SER A 55 9.24 10.98 -20.53
CA SER A 55 8.96 9.61 -20.98
C SER A 55 9.16 8.62 -19.86
N SER A 56 8.23 7.67 -19.69
CA SER A 56 8.40 6.55 -18.74
C SER A 56 9.26 5.42 -19.31
N SER A 57 9.69 5.53 -20.57
CA SER A 57 10.54 4.53 -21.22
C SER A 57 11.98 4.71 -20.78
N PHE A 58 12.59 3.64 -20.25
CA PHE A 58 14.03 3.55 -20.01
C PHE A 58 14.46 2.10 -20.19
N PRO A 59 15.77 1.81 -20.38
CA PRO A 59 16.26 0.45 -20.48
C PRO A 59 16.02 -0.30 -19.16
N ALA A 60 14.89 -0.99 -19.06
CA ALA A 60 14.56 -1.79 -17.90
C ALA A 60 15.43 -3.05 -17.87
N GLN A 61 16.14 -3.26 -16.79
CA GLN A 61 16.90 -4.49 -16.56
C GLN A 61 16.00 -5.54 -15.89
N GLY A 62 15.10 -6.13 -16.66
CA GLY A 62 14.66 -7.50 -16.39
C GLY A 62 13.31 -7.77 -15.76
N GLY A 63 12.60 -6.87 -15.09
CA GLY A 63 11.38 -7.23 -14.34
C GLY A 63 10.16 -6.31 -14.57
N ALA A 64 8.98 -6.82 -14.21
CA ALA A 64 7.76 -6.01 -14.19
C ALA A 64 7.82 -4.89 -13.12
N GLU A 65 8.68 -5.06 -12.12
CA GLU A 65 8.91 -4.10 -11.04
C GLU A 65 9.88 -2.98 -11.43
N ASP A 66 10.59 -3.11 -12.56
CA ASP A 66 11.52 -2.11 -13.08
C ASP A 66 10.83 -0.96 -13.85
N ARG A 67 9.56 -0.69 -13.53
CA ARG A 67 8.80 0.41 -14.13
C ARG A 67 8.55 1.50 -13.10
N PRO A 68 8.62 2.79 -13.50
CA PRO A 68 8.27 3.88 -12.61
C PRO A 68 6.81 3.77 -12.14
N THR A 69 6.59 3.98 -10.85
CA THR A 69 5.26 4.14 -10.27
C THR A 69 5.20 5.40 -9.42
N VAL A 70 4.00 5.79 -8.99
CA VAL A 70 3.79 6.98 -8.17
C VAL A 70 4.56 6.84 -6.85
N GLY A 71 5.26 7.89 -6.46
CA GLY A 71 6.11 7.92 -5.26
C GLY A 71 7.57 7.48 -5.49
N ASP A 72 7.91 6.89 -6.65
CA ASP A 72 9.29 6.51 -6.94
C ASP A 72 10.24 7.70 -6.98
N TRP A 73 11.49 7.45 -6.60
CA TRP A 73 12.61 8.34 -6.84
C TRP A 73 13.40 7.88 -8.07
N LEU A 74 13.59 8.79 -9.01
CA LEU A 74 14.32 8.55 -10.25
C LEU A 74 15.59 9.40 -10.29
N LEU A 75 16.66 8.84 -10.87
CA LEU A 75 17.75 9.62 -11.37
C LEU A 75 17.53 9.85 -12.86
N ILE A 76 17.49 11.11 -13.27
CA ILE A 76 17.37 11.52 -14.67
C ILE A 76 18.63 12.27 -15.13
N ASP A 77 18.94 12.15 -16.40
CA ASP A 77 19.99 12.95 -17.03
C ASP A 77 19.57 14.42 -17.07
N ARG A 78 20.46 15.34 -16.66
CA ARG A 78 20.15 16.78 -16.60
C ARG A 78 19.86 17.41 -17.95
N THR A 79 20.45 16.87 -19.03
CA THR A 79 20.36 17.43 -20.37
C THR A 79 19.21 16.80 -21.16
N THR A 80 19.19 15.45 -21.23
CA THR A 80 18.23 14.72 -22.06
C THR A 80 16.90 14.46 -21.37
N ARG A 81 16.83 14.62 -20.04
CA ARG A 81 15.66 14.29 -19.19
C ARG A 81 15.27 12.81 -19.25
N SER A 82 16.14 11.95 -19.78
CA SER A 82 15.91 10.51 -19.81
C SER A 82 16.09 9.90 -18.43
N ILE A 83 15.26 8.90 -18.11
CA ILE A 83 15.39 8.12 -16.88
C ILE A 83 16.63 7.24 -17.04
N LEU A 84 17.54 7.32 -16.07
CA LEU A 84 18.75 6.51 -16.01
C LEU A 84 18.56 5.33 -15.05
N ARG A 85 17.88 5.58 -13.92
CA ARG A 85 17.68 4.57 -12.87
C ARG A 85 16.49 4.92 -11.99
N ILE A 86 15.77 3.90 -11.51
CA ILE A 86 14.88 3.98 -10.36
C ILE A 86 15.72 3.67 -9.12
N LEU A 87 15.60 4.47 -8.06
CA LEU A 87 16.25 4.18 -6.78
C LEU A 87 15.51 3.06 -6.05
N ASP A 88 16.22 2.35 -5.18
CA ASP A 88 15.62 1.32 -4.33
C ASP A 88 14.52 1.94 -3.49
N ARG A 89 13.45 1.19 -3.33
CA ARG A 89 12.22 1.62 -2.67
C ARG A 89 12.26 1.27 -1.19
N THR A 90 11.74 2.13 -0.34
CA THR A 90 11.52 1.80 1.08
C THR A 90 10.26 0.95 1.26
N SER A 91 9.28 1.11 0.36
CA SER A 91 8.02 0.35 0.37
C SER A 91 7.45 0.25 -1.05
N LEU A 92 6.67 -0.81 -1.31
CA LEU A 92 6.08 -1.03 -2.63
C LEU A 92 4.73 -1.74 -2.53
N PHE A 93 3.65 -1.07 -2.94
CA PHE A 93 2.37 -1.70 -3.20
C PHE A 93 2.27 -2.19 -4.64
N LYS A 94 1.97 -3.46 -4.80
CA LYS A 94 1.82 -4.14 -6.09
C LYS A 94 0.62 -5.09 -6.08
N ARG A 95 0.09 -5.41 -7.25
CA ARG A 95 -0.94 -6.45 -7.40
C ARG A 95 -0.76 -7.21 -8.72
N PRO A 96 -1.32 -8.41 -8.85
CA PRO A 96 -1.48 -9.03 -10.15
C PRO A 96 -2.31 -8.13 -11.08
N ALA A 97 -1.87 -7.99 -12.34
CA ALA A 97 -2.67 -7.26 -13.33
C ALA A 97 -3.97 -8.02 -13.63
N PRO A 98 -5.11 -7.34 -13.84
CA PRO A 98 -6.34 -7.99 -14.27
C PRO A 98 -6.14 -8.71 -15.61
N GLY A 99 -6.63 -9.95 -15.73
CA GLY A 99 -6.55 -10.77 -16.93
C GLY A 99 -5.53 -11.91 -16.83
N ASP A 100 -5.34 -12.64 -17.94
CA ASP A 100 -4.44 -13.81 -18.01
C ASP A 100 -2.94 -13.46 -18.14
N ASP A 101 -2.59 -12.18 -18.15
CA ASP A 101 -1.22 -11.72 -18.28
C ASP A 101 -0.46 -11.80 -16.95
N ARG A 102 0.75 -12.38 -17.01
CA ARG A 102 1.72 -12.53 -15.91
C ARG A 102 2.30 -11.21 -15.40
N ARG A 103 1.59 -10.09 -15.58
CA ARG A 103 2.12 -8.77 -15.28
C ARG A 103 1.76 -8.36 -13.86
N VAL A 104 2.77 -7.91 -13.14
CA VAL A 104 2.58 -7.19 -11.89
C VAL A 104 2.22 -5.75 -12.20
N GLN A 105 1.19 -5.23 -11.56
CA GLN A 105 0.81 -3.84 -11.62
C GLN A 105 1.30 -3.13 -10.36
N LEU A 106 2.24 -2.20 -10.53
CA LEU A 106 2.71 -1.36 -9.44
C LEU A 106 1.65 -0.32 -9.11
N ILE A 107 1.41 -0.11 -7.84
CA ILE A 107 0.37 0.78 -7.33
C ILE A 107 0.98 2.07 -6.80
N ALA A 108 1.86 1.98 -5.80
CA ALA A 108 2.56 3.09 -5.19
C ALA A 108 3.85 2.62 -4.55
N ALA A 109 4.85 3.50 -4.49
CA ALA A 109 6.13 3.27 -3.85
C ALA A 109 6.43 4.36 -2.81
N ASN A 110 7.32 4.05 -1.86
CA ASN A 110 7.82 4.99 -0.87
C ASN A 110 6.68 5.65 -0.06
N VAL A 111 5.70 4.82 0.32
CA VAL A 111 4.63 5.16 1.26
C VAL A 111 5.15 4.89 2.67
N ASP A 112 4.97 5.82 3.59
CA ASP A 112 5.42 5.69 4.98
C ASP A 112 4.34 5.10 5.88
N THR A 113 3.10 5.55 5.69
CA THR A 113 1.98 5.13 6.54
C THR A 113 0.77 4.71 5.71
N LEU A 114 0.17 3.58 6.07
CA LEU A 114 -1.10 3.12 5.52
C LEU A 114 -2.23 3.36 6.53
N PHE A 115 -3.14 4.28 6.24
CA PHE A 115 -4.38 4.43 6.99
C PHE A 115 -5.38 3.36 6.58
N ILE A 116 -5.65 2.43 7.48
CA ILE A 116 -6.70 1.41 7.35
C ILE A 116 -7.97 2.01 7.93
N VAL A 117 -8.79 2.58 7.04
CA VAL A 117 -9.98 3.34 7.42
C VAL A 117 -11.19 2.42 7.51
N THR A 118 -11.80 2.37 8.67
CA THR A 118 -13.09 1.71 8.93
C THR A 118 -13.95 2.64 9.79
N SER A 119 -15.27 2.48 9.77
CA SER A 119 -16.13 3.32 10.58
C SER A 119 -16.56 2.63 11.87
N CYS A 120 -16.87 3.41 12.91
CA CYS A 120 -17.33 2.92 14.20
C CYS A 120 -18.74 2.29 14.17
N ASP A 121 -19.37 2.22 12.99
CA ASP A 121 -20.68 1.60 12.77
C ASP A 121 -20.58 0.13 12.36
N GLN A 122 -21.56 -0.36 11.62
CA GLN A 122 -21.64 -1.76 11.13
C GLN A 122 -20.53 -2.16 10.18
N ASP A 123 -19.68 -1.23 9.71
CA ASP A 123 -18.56 -1.55 8.80
C ASP A 123 -17.32 -2.07 9.53
N PHE A 124 -17.24 -1.98 10.87
CA PHE A 124 -16.10 -2.53 11.61
C PHE A 124 -15.99 -4.05 11.38
N ASN A 125 -14.89 -4.47 10.77
CA ASN A 125 -14.68 -5.86 10.41
C ASN A 125 -13.21 -6.27 10.62
N VAL A 126 -13.00 -7.12 11.63
CA VAL A 126 -11.68 -7.61 12.05
C VAL A 126 -10.93 -8.28 10.91
N ALA A 127 -11.57 -9.20 10.17
CA ALA A 127 -10.93 -9.93 9.08
C ALA A 127 -10.44 -9.00 7.95
N ARG A 128 -11.19 -7.92 7.71
CA ARG A 128 -10.79 -6.91 6.72
C ARG A 128 -9.60 -6.08 7.20
N ILE A 129 -9.57 -5.72 8.49
CA ILE A 129 -8.44 -5.00 9.08
C ILE A 129 -7.20 -5.87 9.03
N GLU A 130 -7.27 -7.14 9.48
CA GLU A 130 -6.16 -8.10 9.42
C GLU A 130 -5.61 -8.25 8.00
N ARG A 131 -6.49 -8.33 6.99
CA ARG A 131 -6.08 -8.37 5.59
C ARG A 131 -5.26 -7.15 5.16
N TYR A 132 -5.67 -5.94 5.57
CA TYR A 132 -4.91 -4.73 5.27
C TYR A 132 -3.60 -4.63 6.08
N LEU A 133 -3.57 -5.16 7.31
CA LEU A 133 -2.35 -5.26 8.10
C LEU A 133 -1.32 -6.17 7.41
N VAL A 134 -1.74 -7.33 6.91
CA VAL A 134 -0.90 -8.25 6.14
C VAL A 134 -0.32 -7.56 4.91
N LEU A 135 -1.14 -6.83 4.16
CA LEU A 135 -0.69 -6.08 2.98
C LEU A 135 0.26 -4.93 3.34
N ALA A 136 0.09 -4.30 4.50
CA ALA A 136 1.00 -3.26 5.00
C ALA A 136 2.37 -3.85 5.36
N GLY A 137 2.39 -4.98 6.09
CA GLY A 137 3.61 -5.71 6.43
C GLY A 137 4.39 -6.13 5.18
N GLU A 138 3.72 -6.72 4.19
CA GLU A 138 4.36 -7.13 2.94
C GLU A 138 4.93 -5.93 2.15
N ALA A 139 4.22 -4.80 2.16
CA ALA A 139 4.68 -3.59 1.49
C ALA A 139 5.78 -2.84 2.25
N GLY A 140 6.09 -3.21 3.50
CA GLY A 140 7.03 -2.51 4.37
C GLY A 140 6.51 -1.14 4.85
N VAL A 141 5.20 -1.01 5.10
CA VAL A 141 4.52 0.25 5.43
C VAL A 141 3.95 0.19 6.83
N CYS A 142 4.13 1.27 7.62
CA CYS A 142 3.57 1.37 8.96
C CYS A 142 2.03 1.45 8.91
N PRO A 143 1.27 0.47 9.47
CA PRO A 143 -0.18 0.53 9.51
C PRO A 143 -0.68 1.41 10.64
N VAL A 144 -1.77 2.16 10.39
CA VAL A 144 -2.56 2.87 11.39
C VAL A 144 -4.02 2.63 11.12
N VAL A 145 -4.74 2.05 12.08
CA VAL A 145 -6.19 1.88 11.97
C VAL A 145 -6.87 3.20 12.31
N VAL A 146 -7.72 3.69 11.41
CA VAL A 146 -8.47 4.94 11.59
C VAL A 146 -9.95 4.62 11.69
N LEU A 147 -10.50 4.77 12.90
CA LEU A 147 -11.90 4.58 13.20
C LEU A 147 -12.63 5.91 12.99
N THR A 148 -13.35 6.02 11.89
CA THR A 148 -14.13 7.22 11.54
C THR A 148 -15.54 7.19 12.12
N LYS A 149 -16.29 8.31 11.95
CA LYS A 149 -17.65 8.48 12.48
C LYS A 149 -17.72 8.26 14.00
N ALA A 150 -16.68 8.66 14.71
CA ALA A 150 -16.58 8.51 16.17
C ALA A 150 -17.64 9.33 16.91
N ASP A 151 -18.12 10.40 16.30
CA ASP A 151 -19.24 11.25 16.74
C ASP A 151 -20.57 10.48 16.87
N LEU A 152 -20.79 9.49 15.97
CA LEU A 152 -22.01 8.68 15.95
C LEU A 152 -22.00 7.53 16.98
N MET A 153 -20.84 7.18 17.52
CA MET A 153 -20.65 6.04 18.44
C MET A 153 -19.80 6.44 19.65
N PRO A 154 -20.35 7.17 20.63
CA PRO A 154 -19.61 7.63 21.81
C PRO A 154 -18.95 6.51 22.63
N LYS A 155 -19.49 5.27 22.59
CA LYS A 155 -18.94 4.10 23.29
C LYS A 155 -18.14 3.18 22.37
N SER A 156 -17.29 3.74 21.52
CA SER A 156 -16.47 2.99 20.56
C SER A 156 -15.12 2.50 21.12
N GLU A 157 -14.85 2.65 22.43
CA GLU A 157 -13.63 2.15 23.08
C GLU A 157 -13.41 0.66 22.83
N ARG A 158 -14.48 -0.16 22.88
CA ARG A 158 -14.39 -1.60 22.58
C ARG A 158 -13.88 -1.90 21.18
N LEU A 159 -14.17 -1.03 20.19
CA LEU A 159 -13.66 -1.19 18.82
C LEU A 159 -12.18 -0.83 18.75
N VAL A 160 -11.77 0.18 19.53
CA VAL A 160 -10.35 0.55 19.66
C VAL A 160 -9.55 -0.62 20.25
N ASP A 161 -10.05 -1.20 21.35
CA ASP A 161 -9.38 -2.33 22.01
C ASP A 161 -9.35 -3.56 21.09
N ALA A 162 -10.46 -3.86 20.42
CA ALA A 162 -10.52 -4.95 19.44
C ALA A 162 -9.55 -4.75 18.28
N ALA A 163 -9.37 -3.52 17.79
CA ALA A 163 -8.40 -3.23 16.73
C ALA A 163 -6.96 -3.34 17.25
N ARG A 164 -6.66 -2.82 18.45
CA ARG A 164 -5.32 -2.91 19.06
C ARG A 164 -4.87 -4.33 19.32
N ALA A 165 -5.82 -5.21 19.64
CA ALA A 165 -5.53 -6.63 19.88
C ALA A 165 -5.12 -7.42 18.62
N LEU A 166 -5.23 -6.83 17.42
CA LEU A 166 -4.94 -7.54 16.17
C LEU A 166 -3.44 -7.69 15.90
N GLN A 167 -2.64 -6.75 16.38
CA GLN A 167 -1.19 -6.77 16.20
C GLN A 167 -0.54 -5.99 17.34
N SER A 168 0.56 -6.50 17.88
CA SER A 168 1.32 -5.83 18.94
C SER A 168 1.81 -4.46 18.47
N GLY A 169 1.60 -3.41 19.29
CA GLY A 169 2.01 -2.05 18.96
C GLY A 169 1.17 -1.33 17.89
N LEU A 170 0.07 -1.95 17.42
CA LEU A 170 -0.80 -1.34 16.40
C LEU A 170 -1.38 0.00 16.89
N ARG A 171 -1.19 1.03 16.09
CA ARG A 171 -1.74 2.37 16.33
C ARG A 171 -3.18 2.42 15.86
N VAL A 172 -4.05 2.93 16.71
CA VAL A 172 -5.49 3.07 16.43
C VAL A 172 -5.92 4.48 16.81
N GLU A 173 -6.37 5.23 15.81
CA GLU A 173 -6.86 6.59 15.94
C GLU A 173 -8.37 6.63 15.73
N ARG A 174 -9.06 7.42 16.55
CA ARG A 174 -10.52 7.60 16.50
C ARG A 174 -10.83 9.03 16.12
N VAL A 175 -11.53 9.24 15.00
CA VAL A 175 -11.75 10.57 14.44
C VAL A 175 -13.20 10.80 13.98
N ASP A 176 -13.70 12.02 14.15
CA ASP A 176 -14.73 12.56 13.25
C ASP A 176 -14.02 13.11 12.01
N GLY A 177 -14.19 12.42 10.89
CA GLY A 177 -13.51 12.79 9.64
C GLY A 177 -13.92 14.15 9.06
N ARG A 178 -14.97 14.79 9.60
CA ARG A 178 -15.47 16.12 9.21
C ARG A 178 -14.88 17.24 10.08
N ASP A 179 -14.39 16.90 11.26
CA ASP A 179 -13.84 17.87 12.21
C ASP A 179 -12.31 17.92 12.08
N PRO A 180 -11.73 19.05 11.61
CA PRO A 180 -10.29 19.23 11.52
C PRO A 180 -9.58 19.06 12.87
N THR A 181 -10.24 19.44 13.98
CA THR A 181 -9.67 19.29 15.32
C THR A 181 -9.55 17.81 15.69
N SER A 182 -10.59 17.03 15.45
CA SER A 182 -10.57 15.57 15.64
C SER A 182 -9.53 14.88 14.73
N ALA A 183 -9.41 15.32 13.49
CA ALA A 183 -8.45 14.76 12.54
C ALA A 183 -6.99 15.21 12.80
N SER A 184 -6.75 16.18 13.69
CA SER A 184 -5.41 16.70 13.99
C SER A 184 -4.47 15.63 14.56
N GLY A 185 -4.98 14.60 15.24
CA GLY A 185 -4.21 13.43 15.68
C GLY A 185 -3.50 12.69 14.55
N LEU A 186 -4.04 12.77 13.31
CA LEU A 186 -3.44 12.16 12.14
C LEU A 186 -2.31 13.02 11.52
N ALA A 187 -2.21 14.30 11.89
CA ALA A 187 -1.21 15.21 11.34
C ALA A 187 0.23 14.74 11.62
N GLY A 188 0.46 14.03 12.73
CA GLY A 188 1.76 13.44 13.06
C GLY A 188 2.25 12.40 12.06
N TYR A 189 1.34 11.72 11.35
CA TYR A 189 1.66 10.75 10.30
C TYR A 189 1.78 11.40 8.92
N CYS A 190 1.30 12.62 8.79
CA CYS A 190 1.25 13.38 7.54
C CYS A 190 2.29 14.51 7.54
N GLY A 191 3.39 14.35 8.27
CA GLY A 191 4.43 15.36 8.47
C GLY A 191 5.15 15.75 7.18
N PHE A 192 6.05 16.70 7.32
CA PHE A 192 6.87 17.21 6.23
C PHE A 192 7.63 16.10 5.52
N GLY A 193 7.36 15.90 4.22
CA GLY A 193 7.97 14.87 3.39
C GLY A 193 7.42 13.45 3.59
N GLU A 194 6.54 13.22 4.58
CA GLU A 194 5.89 11.93 4.79
C GLU A 194 4.82 11.65 3.73
N THR A 195 4.65 10.39 3.37
CA THR A 195 3.68 9.94 2.38
C THR A 195 2.71 8.97 3.00
N VAL A 196 1.41 9.28 2.91
CA VAL A 196 0.34 8.42 3.42
C VAL A 196 -0.50 7.87 2.28
N ALA A 197 -1.06 6.68 2.50
CA ALA A 197 -2.06 6.07 1.63
C ALA A 197 -3.27 5.64 2.46
N LEU A 198 -4.45 5.55 1.84
CA LEU A 198 -5.68 5.15 2.51
C LEU A 198 -6.29 3.91 1.85
N VAL A 199 -6.69 2.94 2.69
CA VAL A 199 -7.48 1.77 2.28
C VAL A 199 -8.74 1.66 3.14
N GLY A 200 -9.71 0.87 2.71
CA GLY A 200 -10.96 0.65 3.44
C GLY A 200 -12.16 0.59 2.50
N SER A 201 -13.32 0.18 3.02
CA SER A 201 -14.56 -0.01 2.27
C SER A 201 -15.12 1.29 1.68
N SER A 202 -16.07 1.16 0.76
CA SER A 202 -16.86 2.32 0.30
C SER A 202 -17.72 2.84 1.45
N GLY A 203 -17.89 4.16 1.56
CA GLY A 203 -18.76 4.76 2.57
C GLY A 203 -18.19 4.90 3.99
N VAL A 204 -16.98 4.41 4.28
CA VAL A 204 -16.33 4.57 5.60
C VAL A 204 -15.78 5.97 5.90
N GLY A 205 -15.93 6.92 4.99
CA GLY A 205 -15.51 8.31 5.23
C GLY A 205 -14.11 8.67 4.71
N LYS A 206 -13.46 7.83 3.87
CA LYS A 206 -12.12 8.14 3.31
C LYS A 206 -12.05 9.48 2.60
N SER A 207 -12.98 9.76 1.68
CA SER A 207 -12.99 11.02 0.91
C SER A 207 -13.21 12.23 1.82
N THR A 208 -14.06 12.09 2.83
CA THR A 208 -14.27 13.15 3.84
C THR A 208 -12.99 13.41 4.62
N LEU A 209 -12.33 12.34 5.11
CA LEU A 209 -11.08 12.45 5.84
C LEU A 209 -9.98 13.09 4.99
N VAL A 210 -9.87 12.71 3.71
CA VAL A 210 -8.90 13.29 2.77
C VAL A 210 -9.15 14.78 2.58
N ASN A 211 -10.41 15.22 2.41
CA ASN A 211 -10.75 16.64 2.27
C ASN A 211 -10.35 17.42 3.53
N THR A 212 -10.61 16.88 4.70
CA THR A 212 -10.21 17.48 5.97
C THR A 212 -8.69 17.61 6.10
N LEU A 213 -7.95 16.56 5.75
CA LEU A 213 -6.47 16.59 5.77
C LEU A 213 -5.87 17.51 4.71
N LYS A 214 -6.51 17.68 3.57
CA LYS A 214 -6.10 18.64 2.53
C LYS A 214 -6.41 20.08 2.91
N GLY A 215 -7.34 20.30 3.83
CA GLY A 215 -7.86 21.63 4.15
C GLY A 215 -8.64 22.29 3.00
N SER A 216 -9.23 21.47 2.12
CA SER A 216 -10.01 21.94 0.97
C SER A 216 -11.08 20.92 0.57
N ASP A 217 -12.26 21.37 0.18
CA ASP A 217 -13.37 20.54 -0.33
C ASP A 217 -13.16 20.02 -1.76
N SER A 218 -11.92 19.84 -2.19
CA SER A 218 -11.56 19.59 -3.60
C SER A 218 -11.90 18.19 -4.11
N ILE A 219 -12.23 17.24 -3.24
CA ILE A 219 -12.71 15.92 -3.65
C ILE A 219 -14.22 15.87 -3.42
N ALA A 220 -14.98 15.71 -4.52
CA ALA A 220 -16.42 15.53 -4.42
C ALA A 220 -16.72 14.32 -3.52
N THR A 221 -17.25 14.57 -2.33
CA THR A 221 -17.80 13.55 -1.46
C THR A 221 -19.08 13.03 -2.12
N GLN A 222 -18.96 11.92 -2.86
CA GLN A 222 -20.15 11.26 -3.37
C GLN A 222 -20.91 10.65 -2.19
N ALA A 223 -22.11 11.21 -1.93
CA ALA A 223 -23.13 10.48 -1.21
C ALA A 223 -23.27 9.09 -1.86
N VAL A 224 -23.44 8.06 -1.01
CA VAL A 224 -23.65 6.66 -1.42
C VAL A 224 -24.57 6.66 -2.64
N ARG A 225 -24.03 6.37 -3.82
CA ARG A 225 -24.86 6.06 -4.99
C ARG A 225 -25.37 4.65 -4.77
N GLU A 226 -26.65 4.56 -4.48
CA GLU A 226 -27.40 3.36 -4.71
C GLU A 226 -27.23 2.95 -6.17
N ASP A 227 -26.84 1.71 -6.31
CA ASP A 227 -26.92 0.79 -7.44
C ASP A 227 -27.35 1.37 -8.80
N ASP A 228 -26.38 1.74 -9.61
CA ASP A 228 -26.52 1.79 -11.05
C ASP A 228 -25.35 1.06 -11.69
N GLY A 229 -25.59 -0.17 -12.13
CA GLY A 229 -24.66 -1.15 -12.68
C GLY A 229 -23.94 -0.75 -13.97
N LYS A 230 -23.53 0.51 -14.14
CA LYS A 230 -22.66 1.00 -15.22
C LYS A 230 -21.86 2.24 -14.76
N GLY A 231 -21.02 2.05 -13.74
CA GLY A 231 -20.06 3.06 -13.29
C GLY A 231 -18.85 3.12 -14.17
N ARG A 232 -18.79 4.04 -15.08
CA ARG A 232 -17.58 4.47 -15.78
C ARG A 232 -16.62 5.06 -14.74
N HIS A 233 -15.60 4.28 -14.32
CA HIS A 233 -14.54 4.74 -13.44
C HIS A 233 -13.75 5.86 -14.13
N THR A 234 -13.94 7.10 -13.67
CA THR A 234 -13.40 8.31 -14.29
C THR A 234 -12.01 8.70 -13.82
N THR A 235 -11.35 7.93 -12.94
CA THR A 235 -10.00 8.28 -12.46
C THR A 235 -9.06 7.11 -12.70
N THR A 236 -8.38 7.14 -13.85
CA THR A 236 -7.32 6.15 -14.21
C THR A 236 -5.91 6.64 -13.85
N VAL A 237 -5.79 7.85 -13.33
CA VAL A 237 -4.51 8.49 -12.98
C VAL A 237 -4.17 8.19 -11.53
N ARG A 238 -2.94 7.74 -11.29
CA ARG A 238 -2.33 7.57 -9.98
C ARG A 238 -1.52 8.82 -9.68
N GLU A 239 -1.79 9.46 -8.57
CA GLU A 239 -1.22 10.78 -8.28
C GLU A 239 -0.89 10.96 -6.79
N LEU A 240 0.19 11.73 -6.53
CA LEU A 240 0.51 12.27 -5.22
C LEU A 240 -0.15 13.64 -5.05
N HIS A 241 -0.96 13.80 -4.03
CA HIS A 241 -1.55 15.06 -3.65
C HIS A 241 -0.88 15.63 -2.39
N ARG A 242 -0.61 16.91 -2.42
CA ARG A 242 -0.06 17.58 -1.24
C ARG A 242 -1.16 17.76 -0.18
N LEU A 243 -0.84 17.42 1.05
CA LEU A 243 -1.69 17.70 2.20
C LEU A 243 -1.48 19.13 2.70
N GLY A 244 -2.56 19.74 3.22
CA GLY A 244 -2.51 21.11 3.74
C GLY A 244 -1.71 21.22 5.04
N ASN A 245 -1.18 22.41 5.31
CA ASN A 245 -0.42 22.66 6.54
C ASN A 245 -1.33 22.67 7.79
N SER A 246 -2.63 22.94 7.62
CA SER A 246 -3.57 23.10 8.75
C SER A 246 -4.04 21.77 9.36
N GLY A 247 -4.05 20.69 8.57
CA GLY A 247 -4.52 19.38 9.05
C GLY A 247 -3.63 18.20 8.65
N GLY A 248 -2.71 18.41 7.70
CA GLY A 248 -1.89 17.36 7.13
C GLY A 248 -0.37 17.58 7.23
N GLY A 249 0.11 18.54 8.03
CA GLY A 249 1.55 18.70 8.30
C GLY A 249 2.44 18.94 7.08
N GLY A 250 1.87 19.11 5.86
CA GLY A 250 2.60 19.35 4.61
C GLY A 250 3.16 18.10 3.94
N GLY A 251 2.70 16.92 4.29
CA GLY A 251 3.05 15.64 3.66
C GLY A 251 2.31 15.39 2.33
N TRP A 252 2.34 14.15 1.90
CA TRP A 252 1.80 13.69 0.62
C TRP A 252 0.77 12.58 0.81
N LEU A 253 -0.27 12.60 0.00
CA LEU A 253 -1.29 11.57 -0.07
C LEU A 253 -1.22 10.85 -1.42
N VAL A 254 -1.15 9.54 -1.39
CA VAL A 254 -1.33 8.70 -2.59
C VAL A 254 -2.83 8.55 -2.85
N ASP A 255 -3.33 9.13 -3.94
CA ASP A 255 -4.67 8.86 -4.44
C ASP A 255 -4.55 7.94 -5.66
N THR A 256 -4.81 6.66 -5.45
CA THR A 256 -4.61 5.65 -6.47
C THR A 256 -5.83 4.75 -6.58
N PRO A 257 -6.52 4.74 -7.74
CA PRO A 257 -7.44 3.67 -8.08
C PRO A 257 -6.71 2.33 -8.02
N GLY A 258 -7.25 1.37 -7.30
CA GLY A 258 -6.63 0.06 -7.13
C GLY A 258 -6.08 -0.22 -5.72
N MET A 259 -5.86 0.79 -4.87
CA MET A 259 -5.61 0.57 -3.44
C MET A 259 -6.79 -0.14 -2.74
N ARG A 260 -8.01 0.03 -3.26
CA ARG A 260 -9.22 -0.66 -2.76
C ARG A 260 -9.29 -2.14 -3.16
N GLU A 261 -8.56 -2.51 -4.23
CA GLU A 261 -8.59 -3.81 -4.87
C GLU A 261 -7.25 -4.55 -4.72
N LEU A 262 -6.48 -4.22 -3.65
CA LEU A 262 -5.27 -4.94 -3.34
C LEU A 262 -5.61 -6.42 -3.09
N GLN A 263 -5.08 -7.28 -3.93
CA GLN A 263 -5.19 -8.73 -3.80
C GLN A 263 -3.97 -9.25 -3.06
N MET A 264 -4.20 -10.21 -2.18
CA MET A 264 -3.12 -10.92 -1.51
C MET A 264 -2.42 -11.83 -2.51
N SER A 265 -1.12 -11.68 -2.66
CA SER A 265 -0.24 -12.59 -3.38
C SER A 265 1.19 -12.38 -2.91
N GLU A 266 1.88 -13.47 -2.61
CA GLU A 266 3.25 -13.43 -2.07
C GLU A 266 3.35 -12.60 -0.76
N VAL A 267 2.39 -12.81 0.16
CA VAL A 267 2.26 -12.02 1.42
C VAL A 267 2.59 -12.85 2.67
N ALA A 268 3.37 -13.91 2.54
CA ALA A 268 3.69 -14.83 3.64
C ALA A 268 4.36 -14.12 4.83
N SER A 269 5.21 -13.12 4.58
CA SER A 269 5.87 -12.36 5.64
C SER A 269 4.87 -11.52 6.43
N GLY A 270 3.94 -10.86 5.77
CA GLY A 270 2.89 -10.08 6.42
C GLY A 270 1.91 -10.95 7.22
N VAL A 271 1.57 -12.16 6.73
CA VAL A 271 0.76 -13.13 7.50
C VAL A 271 1.49 -13.53 8.78
N THR A 272 2.79 -13.82 8.70
CA THR A 272 3.61 -14.19 9.86
C THR A 272 3.66 -13.07 10.90
N GLU A 273 3.80 -11.82 10.47
CA GLU A 273 3.87 -10.65 11.35
C GLU A 273 2.55 -10.38 12.07
N VAL A 274 1.42 -10.39 11.32
CA VAL A 274 0.10 -10.09 11.90
C VAL A 274 -0.40 -11.19 12.82
N PHE A 275 -0.04 -12.44 12.54
CA PHE A 275 -0.44 -13.63 13.31
C PHE A 275 0.78 -14.27 14.00
N ASP A 276 1.64 -13.44 14.60
CA ASP A 276 2.85 -13.90 15.29
C ASP A 276 2.56 -14.89 16.43
N ASP A 277 1.47 -14.64 17.17
CA ASP A 277 0.92 -15.53 18.20
C ASP A 277 0.58 -16.92 17.66
N VAL A 278 -0.14 -17.00 16.54
CA VAL A 278 -0.50 -18.27 15.87
C VAL A 278 0.75 -18.91 15.26
N THR A 279 1.57 -18.12 14.58
CA THR A 279 2.76 -18.60 13.89
C THR A 279 3.79 -19.18 14.86
N ALA A 280 4.00 -18.59 16.04
CA ALA A 280 4.85 -19.12 17.08
C ALA A 280 4.42 -20.54 17.49
N VAL A 281 3.14 -20.77 17.69
CA VAL A 281 2.60 -22.08 18.10
C VAL A 281 2.73 -23.12 16.96
N THR A 282 2.77 -22.72 15.67
CA THR A 282 2.99 -23.69 14.58
C THR A 282 4.33 -24.41 14.68
N LEU A 283 5.36 -23.76 15.25
CA LEU A 283 6.70 -24.31 15.41
C LEU A 283 6.76 -25.44 16.44
N GLU A 284 5.76 -25.55 17.32
CA GLU A 284 5.65 -26.56 18.36
C GLU A 284 4.93 -27.82 17.89
N CYS A 285 4.42 -27.85 16.65
CA CYS A 285 3.77 -29.03 16.10
C CYS A 285 4.72 -30.23 15.99
N ARG A 286 4.20 -31.41 16.32
CA ARG A 286 4.97 -32.67 16.20
C ARG A 286 5.53 -32.92 14.80
N PHE A 287 4.82 -32.50 13.76
CA PHE A 287 5.18 -32.71 12.35
C PHE A 287 5.47 -31.39 11.67
N ALA A 288 6.61 -31.31 10.96
CA ALA A 288 7.01 -30.10 10.22
C ALA A 288 6.05 -29.75 9.06
N ASN A 289 5.30 -30.71 8.56
CA ASN A 289 4.29 -30.52 7.50
C ASN A 289 2.86 -30.59 8.03
N CYS A 290 2.66 -30.22 9.30
CA CYS A 290 1.33 -30.19 9.90
C CYS A 290 0.43 -29.21 9.16
N THR A 291 -0.78 -29.66 8.78
CA THR A 291 -1.81 -28.79 8.17
C THR A 291 -2.73 -28.16 9.21
N HIS A 292 -2.52 -28.50 10.49
CA HIS A 292 -3.25 -27.99 11.67
C HIS A 292 -4.76 -28.29 11.65
N VAL A 293 -5.19 -29.32 10.90
CA VAL A 293 -6.59 -29.72 10.80
C VAL A 293 -6.90 -30.89 11.71
N ASP A 294 -6.29 -32.07 11.47
CA ASP A 294 -6.60 -33.33 12.16
C ASP A 294 -5.39 -34.06 12.72
N GLU A 295 -4.18 -33.56 12.47
CA GLU A 295 -2.95 -34.26 12.82
C GLU A 295 -2.80 -34.45 14.35
N PRO A 296 -2.42 -35.66 14.81
CA PRO A 296 -2.11 -35.93 16.19
C PRO A 296 -0.86 -35.18 16.64
N GLY A 297 -0.93 -34.48 17.77
CA GLY A 297 0.17 -33.66 18.28
C GLY A 297 0.28 -32.29 17.58
N CYS A 298 -0.80 -31.79 17.02
CA CYS A 298 -0.90 -30.43 16.50
C CYS A 298 -0.99 -29.44 17.66
N ALA A 299 0.01 -28.56 17.81
CA ALA A 299 0.07 -27.55 18.87
C ALA A 299 -1.04 -26.50 18.74
N ILE A 300 -1.42 -26.10 17.53
CA ILE A 300 -2.56 -25.17 17.30
C ILE A 300 -3.86 -25.73 17.88
N ARG A 301 -4.13 -27.04 17.67
CA ARG A 301 -5.36 -27.65 18.21
C ARG A 301 -5.31 -27.75 19.73
N ALA A 302 -4.14 -28.03 20.31
CA ALA A 302 -3.96 -28.06 21.75
C ALA A 302 -4.21 -26.67 22.35
N ALA A 303 -3.55 -25.63 21.81
CA ALA A 303 -3.71 -24.25 22.26
C ALA A 303 -5.15 -23.73 22.15
N MET A 304 -5.87 -24.10 21.08
CA MET A 304 -7.31 -23.78 20.98
C MET A 304 -8.15 -24.51 22.04
N ALA A 305 -7.83 -25.76 22.34
CA ALA A 305 -8.57 -26.54 23.37
C ALA A 305 -8.30 -26.03 24.78
N GLU A 306 -7.12 -25.51 25.05
CA GLU A 306 -6.69 -24.92 26.31
C GLU A 306 -7.18 -23.47 26.47
N GLY A 307 -7.60 -22.83 25.36
CA GLY A 307 -8.07 -21.44 25.35
C GLY A 307 -6.97 -20.39 25.18
N ASP A 308 -5.74 -20.82 24.88
CA ASP A 308 -4.58 -19.94 24.63
C ASP A 308 -4.65 -19.25 23.26
N LEU A 309 -5.32 -19.89 22.30
CA LEU A 309 -5.61 -19.31 20.98
C LEU A 309 -7.12 -19.21 20.72
N ASP A 310 -7.57 -18.04 20.27
CA ASP A 310 -8.93 -17.84 19.80
C ASP A 310 -9.19 -18.59 18.47
N ALA A 311 -10.18 -19.48 18.47
CA ALA A 311 -10.54 -20.29 17.32
C ALA A 311 -10.92 -19.44 16.10
N ALA A 312 -11.59 -18.29 16.29
CA ALA A 312 -11.94 -17.38 15.19
C ALA A 312 -10.70 -16.71 14.60
N ARG A 313 -9.67 -16.41 15.41
CA ARG A 313 -8.40 -15.88 14.95
C ARG A 313 -7.62 -16.90 14.13
N VAL A 314 -7.54 -18.15 14.59
CA VAL A 314 -6.93 -19.26 13.86
C VAL A 314 -7.61 -19.49 12.51
N GLU A 315 -8.94 -19.41 12.47
CA GLU A 315 -9.69 -19.56 11.22
C GLU A 315 -9.39 -18.41 10.22
N ARG A 316 -9.27 -17.18 10.68
CA ARG A 316 -8.89 -16.05 9.84
C ARG A 316 -7.46 -16.20 9.30
N TRP A 317 -6.52 -16.63 10.16
CA TRP A 317 -5.15 -16.96 9.75
C TRP A 317 -5.12 -18.02 8.65
N ARG A 318 -5.85 -19.14 8.81
CA ARG A 318 -5.94 -20.20 7.78
C ARG A 318 -6.44 -19.70 6.46
N LYS A 319 -7.49 -18.87 6.46
CA LYS A 319 -8.04 -18.29 5.24
C LYS A 319 -7.03 -17.42 4.50
N LEU A 320 -6.30 -16.57 5.21
CA LEU A 320 -5.31 -15.69 4.60
C LEU A 320 -4.11 -16.48 4.10
N ALA A 321 -3.62 -17.47 4.83
CA ALA A 321 -2.54 -18.36 4.42
C ALA A 321 -2.92 -19.20 3.19
N GLN A 322 -4.16 -19.70 3.14
CA GLN A 322 -4.67 -20.45 1.99
C GLN A 322 -4.81 -19.54 0.75
N GLU A 323 -5.36 -18.36 0.91
CA GLU A 323 -5.48 -17.38 -0.19
C GLU A 323 -4.11 -17.01 -0.76
N ASP A 324 -3.11 -16.81 0.10
CA ASP A 324 -1.74 -16.55 -0.34
C ASP A 324 -1.17 -17.74 -1.11
N ALA A 325 -1.30 -18.95 -0.59
CA ALA A 325 -0.82 -20.17 -1.23
C ALA A 325 -1.47 -20.39 -2.62
N GLU A 326 -2.77 -20.17 -2.75
CA GLU A 326 -3.50 -20.28 -4.01
C GLU A 326 -3.03 -19.23 -5.03
N ASN A 327 -2.88 -17.98 -4.62
CA ASN A 327 -2.43 -16.88 -5.48
C ASN A 327 -0.96 -17.03 -5.86
N SER A 328 -0.08 -17.40 -4.91
CA SER A 328 1.34 -17.64 -5.13
C SER A 328 1.58 -18.90 -5.96
N GLY A 329 0.87 -19.99 -5.71
CA GLY A 329 0.87 -21.21 -6.51
C GLY A 329 0.41 -20.97 -7.94
N ALA A 330 -0.68 -20.23 -8.15
CA ALA A 330 -1.13 -19.81 -9.46
C ALA A 330 -0.11 -18.93 -10.18
N ALA A 331 0.59 -18.05 -9.46
CA ALA A 331 1.67 -17.24 -9.99
C ALA A 331 2.88 -18.09 -10.39
N ALA A 332 3.27 -19.09 -9.58
CA ALA A 332 4.37 -20.00 -9.87
C ALA A 332 4.07 -20.88 -11.11
N VAL A 333 2.86 -21.46 -11.20
CA VAL A 333 2.41 -22.23 -12.38
C VAL A 333 2.34 -21.34 -13.62
N ARG A 334 1.92 -20.09 -13.48
CA ARG A 334 1.92 -19.12 -14.57
C ARG A 334 3.33 -18.74 -15.00
N ARG A 335 4.30 -18.65 -14.10
CA ARG A 335 5.73 -18.39 -14.40
C ARG A 335 6.38 -19.56 -15.15
N SER A 336 5.97 -20.81 -14.91
CA SER A 336 6.55 -22.01 -15.52
C SER A 336 5.99 -22.36 -16.93
N ARG A 337 4.90 -21.75 -17.38
CA ARG A 337 4.36 -22.00 -18.72
C ARG A 337 5.18 -21.29 -19.79
N PRO A 338 5.74 -21.99 -20.80
CA PRO A 338 6.47 -21.35 -21.90
C PRO A 338 5.56 -20.43 -22.71
N ALA A 339 6.08 -19.27 -23.10
CA ALA A 339 5.37 -18.34 -23.96
C ALA A 339 4.95 -19.03 -25.26
N LYS A 340 3.66 -19.05 -25.59
CA LYS A 340 3.16 -19.52 -26.88
C LYS A 340 3.82 -18.67 -27.98
N ARG A 341 4.71 -19.26 -28.79
CA ARG A 341 5.25 -18.66 -30.01
C ARG A 341 4.05 -18.25 -30.88
N ARG A 342 3.89 -16.94 -31.13
CA ARG A 342 3.02 -16.47 -32.22
C ARG A 342 3.57 -17.03 -33.52
N LYS A 343 2.83 -17.95 -34.16
CA LYS A 343 3.05 -18.31 -35.55
C LYS A 343 2.86 -17.03 -36.39
N GLN A 344 3.93 -16.51 -36.93
CA GLN A 344 3.84 -15.62 -38.09
C GLN A 344 3.36 -16.50 -39.26
N GLU A 345 2.13 -16.33 -39.66
CA GLU A 345 1.68 -16.75 -40.98
C GLU A 345 2.38 -15.82 -42.01
N MET A 346 3.42 -16.34 -42.60
CA MET A 346 3.95 -15.82 -43.84
C MET A 346 2.96 -16.18 -44.95
N THR A 347 2.12 -15.24 -45.34
CA THR A 347 1.35 -15.33 -46.57
C THR A 347 2.32 -15.00 -47.71
N ILE A 348 2.70 -16.01 -48.42
CA ILE A 348 3.32 -15.91 -49.75
C ILE A 348 2.16 -15.88 -50.72
N GLY A 349 2.06 -14.81 -51.51
CA GLY A 349 1.13 -14.63 -52.61
C GLY A 349 1.40 -13.28 -53.25
#